data_196e9eee683b30ee949c4c5cb0de16ac
#
_entry.id   196e9eee683b30ee949c4c5cb0de16ac
#
_cell.length_a   1.000
_cell.length_b   1.000
_cell.length_c   1.000
_cell.angle_alpha   90.00
_cell.angle_beta   90.00
_cell.angle_gamma   90.00
#
_symmetry.space_group_name_H-M   'P 1'
#
loop_
_entity.id
_entity.type
_entity.pdbx_description
1 polymer ?
#
loop_
_entity_poly.entity_id
_entity_poly.type
_entity_poly.pdbx_seq_one_letter_code
_entity_poly.pdbx_strand_id
1 'polypeptide(L)'
;MPPTLAAAPLSAVDLRTTLFLSGPPGTLDIAVAGDGTNRLYLATQVGVIRVAEGGQLRAEPFLDLRDRVGSTADEQGLLSLVFAPNYAQRRTFYVYYTDLAGDTVLARYRASADGQRGDPASAQVVLTIDPPYPNHNGGKLLFGADGYLYLSTGD
;
A
#
# COMPACT_ATOMS: atom_id res chain seq x y z
N MET A 1 -39.46 -19.17 -5.23
CA MET A 1 -38.49 -18.44 -6.06
C MET A 1 -38.01 -17.26 -5.24
N PRO A 2 -36.71 -17.04 -5.08
CA PRO A 2 -36.19 -15.84 -4.45
C PRO A 2 -36.52 -14.62 -5.36
N PRO A 3 -36.79 -13.44 -4.79
CA PRO A 3 -37.07 -12.25 -5.59
C PRO A 3 -35.83 -11.87 -6.40
N THR A 4 -35.99 -11.72 -7.70
CA THR A 4 -34.96 -11.18 -8.58
C THR A 4 -34.84 -9.70 -8.27
N LEU A 5 -33.72 -9.27 -7.65
CA LEU A 5 -33.38 -7.88 -7.50
C LEU A 5 -33.08 -7.33 -8.91
N ALA A 6 -34.00 -6.57 -9.46
CA ALA A 6 -33.75 -5.80 -10.67
C ALA A 6 -32.70 -4.73 -10.33
N ALA A 7 -31.54 -4.77 -10.97
CA ALA A 7 -30.54 -3.73 -10.86
C ALA A 7 -31.14 -2.43 -11.44
N ALA A 8 -31.07 -1.33 -10.67
CA ALA A 8 -31.45 -0.02 -11.18
C ALA A 8 -30.55 0.34 -12.37
N PRO A 9 -31.08 0.97 -13.43
CA PRO A 9 -30.27 1.37 -14.57
C PRO A 9 -29.21 2.37 -14.11
N LEU A 10 -27.96 2.21 -14.58
CA LEU A 10 -26.83 3.10 -14.28
C LEU A 10 -27.12 4.59 -14.58
N SER A 11 -28.05 4.88 -15.47
CA SER A 11 -28.53 6.24 -15.76
C SER A 11 -29.22 6.94 -14.57
N ALA A 12 -29.56 6.20 -13.50
CA ALA A 12 -30.14 6.75 -12.27
C ALA A 12 -29.09 7.06 -11.18
N VAL A 13 -27.80 6.80 -11.43
CA VAL A 13 -26.71 7.06 -10.48
C VAL A 13 -26.05 8.39 -10.82
N ASP A 14 -26.24 9.40 -9.98
CA ASP A 14 -25.52 10.69 -10.06
C ASP A 14 -24.16 10.53 -9.41
N LEU A 15 -23.12 10.32 -10.21
CA LEU A 15 -21.73 10.21 -9.75
C LEU A 15 -21.08 11.59 -9.75
N ARG A 16 -20.59 12.00 -8.59
CA ARG A 16 -19.81 13.23 -8.42
C ARG A 16 -18.44 12.91 -7.89
N THR A 17 -17.42 13.58 -8.45
CA THR A 17 -16.04 13.50 -7.97
C THR A 17 -15.62 14.89 -7.50
N THR A 18 -14.86 14.93 -6.40
CA THR A 18 -14.20 16.13 -5.91
C THR A 18 -12.72 15.83 -5.68
N LEU A 19 -11.86 16.81 -6.03
CA LEU A 19 -10.44 16.68 -5.71
C LEU A 19 -10.27 16.73 -4.19
N PHE A 20 -9.75 15.65 -3.62
CA PHE A 20 -9.44 15.57 -2.19
C PHE A 20 -8.01 16.07 -1.89
N LEU A 21 -7.05 15.66 -2.72
CA LEU A 21 -5.63 15.96 -2.54
C LEU A 21 -4.89 15.85 -3.87
N SER A 22 -3.93 16.75 -4.12
CA SER A 22 -2.89 16.54 -5.12
C SER A 22 -1.76 15.74 -4.47
N GLY A 23 -1.67 14.45 -4.82
CA GLY A 23 -0.68 13.53 -4.24
C GLY A 23 0.72 13.74 -4.79
N PRO A 24 1.73 13.09 -4.19
CA PRO A 24 3.08 13.06 -4.74
C PRO A 24 3.10 12.32 -6.09
N PRO A 25 4.01 12.69 -7.00
CA PRO A 25 4.16 11.96 -8.26
C PRO A 25 4.57 10.51 -8.00
N GLY A 26 4.17 9.61 -8.90
CA GLY A 26 4.49 8.19 -8.81
C GLY A 26 3.78 7.46 -7.64
N THR A 27 2.64 7.96 -7.18
CA THR A 27 1.82 7.22 -6.20
C THR A 27 1.21 6.00 -6.87
N LEU A 28 1.54 4.81 -6.38
CA LEU A 28 1.07 3.52 -6.91
C LEU A 28 -0.03 2.89 -6.04
N ASP A 29 -0.02 3.16 -4.73
CA ASP A 29 -1.01 2.59 -3.81
C ASP A 29 -1.42 3.58 -2.72
N ILE A 30 -2.67 3.45 -2.27
CA ILE A 30 -3.23 4.23 -1.16
C ILE A 30 -3.82 3.26 -0.15
N ALA A 31 -3.41 3.41 1.11
CA ALA A 31 -3.89 2.59 2.22
C ALA A 31 -4.41 3.42 3.38
N VAL A 32 -5.28 2.82 4.18
CA VAL A 32 -5.75 3.34 5.47
C VAL A 32 -5.36 2.38 6.58
N ALA A 33 -4.99 2.91 7.73
CA ALA A 33 -4.49 2.10 8.83
C ALA A 33 -5.58 1.41 9.68
N GLY A 34 -6.83 1.84 9.56
CA GLY A 34 -7.92 1.31 10.40
C GLY A 34 -7.75 1.59 11.89
N ASP A 35 -6.96 2.60 12.27
CA ASP A 35 -6.62 2.95 13.65
C ASP A 35 -7.48 4.09 14.23
N GLY A 36 -8.56 4.44 13.55
CA GLY A 36 -9.46 5.54 13.94
C GLY A 36 -8.97 6.91 13.47
N THR A 37 -7.79 7.02 12.89
CA THR A 37 -7.35 8.24 12.21
C THR A 37 -7.87 8.28 10.77
N ASN A 38 -8.08 9.46 10.24
CA ASN A 38 -8.48 9.65 8.84
C ASN A 38 -7.26 9.87 7.93
N ARG A 39 -6.13 9.21 8.24
CA ARG A 39 -4.90 9.31 7.45
C ARG A 39 -4.97 8.42 6.23
N LEU A 40 -4.51 8.98 5.11
CA LEU A 40 -4.21 8.22 3.90
C LEU A 40 -2.69 8.06 3.79
N TYR A 41 -2.26 6.84 3.54
CA TYR A 41 -0.86 6.50 3.33
C TYR A 41 -0.66 6.23 1.84
N LEU A 42 0.23 6.99 1.22
CA LEU A 42 0.49 6.97 -0.22
C LEU A 42 1.86 6.34 -0.47
N ALA A 43 1.87 5.14 -1.02
CA ALA A 43 3.10 4.48 -1.45
C ALA A 43 3.53 5.03 -2.80
N THR A 44 4.75 5.58 -2.87
CA THR A 44 5.32 6.09 -4.12
C THR A 44 6.31 5.10 -4.70
N GLN A 45 6.38 5.02 -6.03
CA GLN A 45 7.23 4.09 -6.76
C GLN A 45 8.68 4.11 -6.26
N VAL A 46 9.21 5.28 -5.95
CA VAL A 46 10.60 5.45 -5.49
C VAL A 46 10.89 4.91 -4.08
N GLY A 47 9.92 4.31 -3.41
CA GLY A 47 10.15 3.69 -2.09
C GLY A 47 9.80 4.57 -0.88
N VAL A 48 9.03 5.64 -1.06
CA VAL A 48 8.62 6.51 0.04
C VAL A 48 7.13 6.36 0.32
N ILE A 49 6.76 6.17 1.58
CA ILE A 49 5.36 6.22 2.02
C ILE A 49 5.09 7.60 2.62
N ARG A 50 4.23 8.37 1.94
CA ARG A 50 3.78 9.69 2.39
C ARG A 50 2.47 9.57 3.16
N VAL A 51 2.17 10.58 3.98
CA VAL A 51 0.91 10.64 4.74
C VAL A 51 0.15 11.89 4.36
N ALA A 52 -1.14 11.73 4.06
CA ALA A 52 -2.10 12.81 3.97
C ALA A 52 -3.03 12.80 5.19
N GLU A 53 -3.19 13.94 5.82
CA GLU A 53 -4.05 14.16 6.97
C GLU A 53 -4.76 15.51 6.82
N GLY A 54 -6.07 15.54 7.00
CA GLY A 54 -6.86 16.77 6.84
C GLY A 54 -6.79 17.39 5.43
N GLY A 55 -6.59 16.59 4.38
CA GLY A 55 -6.49 17.07 3.00
C GLY A 55 -5.11 17.65 2.64
N GLN A 56 -4.10 17.47 3.49
CA GLN A 56 -2.75 17.98 3.26
C GLN A 56 -1.70 16.88 3.42
N LEU A 57 -0.64 16.94 2.60
CA LEU A 57 0.52 16.08 2.78
C LEU A 57 1.35 16.54 3.97
N ARG A 58 1.71 15.61 4.84
CA ARG A 58 2.69 15.87 5.90
C ARG A 58 4.07 16.11 5.29
N ALA A 59 4.86 16.99 5.92
CA ALA A 59 6.23 17.28 5.50
C ALA A 59 7.11 16.01 5.58
N GLU A 60 7.04 15.30 6.72
CA GLU A 60 7.81 14.11 6.96
C GLU A 60 7.13 12.87 6.40
N PRO A 61 7.87 11.94 5.76
CA PRO A 61 7.32 10.67 5.32
C PRO A 61 6.95 9.77 6.51
N PHE A 62 6.04 8.81 6.27
CA PHE A 62 5.80 7.73 7.22
C PHE A 62 6.96 6.74 7.23
N LEU A 63 7.46 6.36 6.05
CA LEU A 63 8.57 5.44 5.88
C LEU A 63 9.35 5.80 4.62
N ASP A 64 10.68 5.71 4.68
CA ASP A 64 11.58 5.91 3.55
C ASP A 64 12.41 4.64 3.36
N LEU A 65 12.26 4.00 2.21
CA LEU A 65 12.91 2.75 1.82
C LEU A 65 13.73 2.91 0.52
N ARG A 66 14.12 4.13 0.15
CA ARG A 66 14.88 4.38 -1.08
C ARG A 66 16.26 3.71 -1.08
N ASP A 67 16.76 3.32 0.09
CA ASP A 67 18.01 2.58 0.27
C ASP A 67 17.90 1.10 -0.12
N ARG A 68 16.69 0.58 -0.33
CA ARG A 68 16.44 -0.84 -0.60
C ARG A 68 15.43 -1.11 -1.72
N VAL A 69 14.69 -0.09 -2.17
CA VAL A 69 13.72 -0.23 -3.25
C VAL A 69 14.38 0.08 -4.58
N GLY A 70 14.37 -0.88 -5.51
CA GLY A 70 14.72 -0.70 -6.92
C GLY A 70 13.51 -0.17 -7.67
N SER A 71 13.69 0.93 -8.41
CA SER A 71 12.63 1.58 -9.21
C SER A 71 13.18 2.06 -10.56
N THR A 72 14.06 1.27 -11.16
CA THR A 72 14.75 1.63 -12.41
C THR A 72 13.98 1.23 -13.65
N ALA A 73 13.06 0.28 -13.57
CA ALA A 73 12.14 -0.11 -14.62
C ALA A 73 10.71 0.34 -14.29
N ASP A 74 9.87 0.45 -15.32
CA ASP A 74 8.54 1.04 -15.24
C ASP A 74 7.62 0.38 -14.20
N GLU A 75 7.73 -0.95 -14.05
CA GLU A 75 6.89 -1.72 -13.12
C GLU A 75 7.57 -2.01 -11.77
N GLN A 76 8.83 -1.60 -11.61
CA GLN A 76 9.57 -1.74 -10.36
C GLN A 76 9.28 -0.59 -9.40
N GLY A 77 9.41 -0.85 -8.10
CA GLY A 77 9.23 0.16 -7.06
C GLY A 77 8.60 -0.37 -5.79
N LEU A 78 8.13 0.54 -4.95
CA LEU A 78 7.27 0.23 -3.82
C LEU A 78 5.82 0.12 -4.32
N LEU A 79 5.35 -1.11 -4.51
CA LEU A 79 4.16 -1.44 -5.27
C LEU A 79 2.89 -1.43 -4.42
N SER A 80 2.97 -1.86 -3.16
CA SER A 80 1.80 -1.88 -2.29
C SER A 80 2.14 -1.76 -0.81
N LEU A 81 1.14 -1.29 -0.04
CA LEU A 81 1.16 -1.13 1.40
C LEU A 81 -0.17 -1.61 1.97
N VAL A 82 -0.13 -2.39 3.06
CA VAL A 82 -1.32 -2.74 3.82
C VAL A 82 -1.02 -2.77 5.32
N PHE A 83 -1.96 -2.27 6.12
CA PHE A 83 -1.91 -2.34 7.57
C PHE A 83 -2.58 -3.62 8.08
N ALA A 84 -2.00 -4.26 9.10
CA ALA A 84 -2.62 -5.42 9.72
C ALA A 84 -3.99 -5.06 10.33
N PRO A 85 -4.98 -5.97 10.34
CA PRO A 85 -6.31 -5.68 10.90
C PRO A 85 -6.29 -5.17 12.35
N ASN A 86 -5.25 -5.53 13.10
CA ASN A 86 -5.04 -5.10 14.48
C ASN A 86 -3.94 -4.03 14.62
N TYR A 87 -3.73 -3.23 13.57
CA TYR A 87 -2.68 -2.20 13.54
C TYR A 87 -2.77 -1.21 14.71
N ALA A 88 -3.97 -0.82 15.11
CA ALA A 88 -4.15 0.09 16.25
C ALA A 88 -3.43 -0.37 17.53
N GLN A 89 -3.34 -1.70 17.75
CA GLN A 89 -2.72 -2.32 18.94
C GLN A 89 -1.28 -2.75 18.68
N ARG A 90 -0.99 -3.32 17.49
CA ARG A 90 0.30 -3.99 17.22
C ARG A 90 1.26 -3.17 16.38
N ARG A 91 0.77 -2.10 15.75
CA ARG A 91 1.56 -1.21 14.89
C ARG A 91 2.28 -1.95 13.76
N THR A 92 1.70 -3.03 13.26
CA THR A 92 2.27 -3.88 12.21
C THR A 92 1.66 -3.54 10.86
N PHE A 93 2.52 -3.43 9.84
CA PHE A 93 2.11 -3.24 8.45
C PHE A 93 3.04 -4.00 7.52
N TYR A 94 2.64 -4.16 6.28
CA TYR A 94 3.36 -4.91 5.25
C TYR A 94 3.54 -4.04 4.02
N VAL A 95 4.67 -4.20 3.37
CA VAL A 95 4.97 -3.58 2.08
C VAL A 95 5.41 -4.63 1.08
N TYR A 96 5.08 -4.38 -0.18
CA TYR A 96 5.52 -5.19 -1.31
C TYR A 96 6.27 -4.29 -2.28
N TYR A 97 7.49 -4.67 -2.61
CA TYR A 97 8.38 -3.84 -3.41
C TYR A 97 9.36 -4.71 -4.19
N THR A 98 9.97 -4.14 -5.24
CA THR A 98 11.15 -4.70 -5.87
C THR A 98 12.40 -4.17 -5.18
N ASP A 99 13.35 -5.03 -4.88
CA ASP A 99 14.62 -4.62 -4.28
C ASP A 99 15.65 -4.14 -5.33
N LEU A 100 16.85 -3.79 -4.90
CA LEU A 100 17.91 -3.29 -5.77
C LEU A 100 18.45 -4.35 -6.73
N ALA A 101 18.24 -5.65 -6.47
CA ALA A 101 18.59 -6.75 -7.36
C ALA A 101 17.50 -7.02 -8.41
N GLY A 102 16.29 -6.50 -8.19
CA GLY A 102 15.10 -6.72 -9.03
C GLY A 102 14.15 -7.75 -8.48
N ASP A 103 14.48 -8.39 -7.34
CA ASP A 103 13.62 -9.37 -6.69
C ASP A 103 12.40 -8.70 -6.07
N THR A 104 11.24 -9.34 -6.14
CA THR A 104 10.06 -8.87 -5.43
C THR A 104 10.06 -9.35 -3.98
N VAL A 105 9.86 -8.42 -3.06
CA VAL A 105 9.97 -8.64 -1.62
C VAL A 105 8.67 -8.27 -0.93
N LEU A 106 8.13 -9.20 -0.16
CA LEU A 106 7.12 -8.94 0.86
C LEU A 106 7.82 -8.78 2.21
N ALA A 107 7.73 -7.61 2.82
CA ALA A 107 8.34 -7.36 4.12
C ALA A 107 7.33 -6.84 5.13
N ARG A 108 7.48 -7.27 6.38
CA ARG A 108 6.74 -6.80 7.54
C ARG A 108 7.55 -5.74 8.27
N TYR A 109 6.86 -4.68 8.69
CA TYR A 109 7.42 -3.59 9.47
C TYR A 109 6.59 -3.29 10.71
N ARG A 110 7.15 -2.50 11.60
CA ARG A 110 6.44 -1.88 12.73
C ARG A 110 6.47 -0.37 12.61
N ALA A 111 5.42 0.27 13.09
CA ALA A 111 5.41 1.70 13.31
C ALA A 111 5.78 2.03 14.74
N SER A 112 6.15 3.29 14.97
CA SER A 112 6.32 3.86 16.30
C SER A 112 5.04 3.70 17.15
N ALA A 113 5.18 3.75 18.47
CA ALA A 113 4.04 3.54 19.38
C ALA A 113 2.89 4.52 19.14
N ASP A 114 3.21 5.75 18.74
CA ASP A 114 2.24 6.78 18.37
C ASP A 114 1.67 6.63 16.95
N GLY A 115 2.20 5.68 16.18
CA GLY A 115 1.78 5.42 14.78
C GLY A 115 2.17 6.52 13.79
N GLN A 116 3.09 7.41 14.16
CA GLN A 116 3.45 8.55 13.32
C GLN A 116 4.49 8.21 12.26
N ARG A 117 5.33 7.20 12.51
CA ARG A 117 6.42 6.78 11.61
C ARG A 117 6.54 5.28 11.57
N GLY A 118 6.88 4.74 10.41
CA GLY A 118 7.38 3.38 10.26
C GLY A 118 8.83 3.31 10.72
N ASP A 119 9.23 2.18 11.28
CA ASP A 119 10.62 1.92 11.67
C ASP A 119 11.32 1.08 10.61
N PRO A 120 12.22 1.65 9.79
CA PRO A 120 12.94 0.89 8.74
C PRO A 120 13.84 -0.22 9.32
N ALA A 121 14.29 -0.09 10.58
CA ALA A 121 15.10 -1.11 11.25
C ALA A 121 14.27 -2.34 11.69
N SER A 122 12.94 -2.21 11.77
CA SER A 122 12.04 -3.30 12.14
C SER A 122 11.73 -4.27 11.00
N ALA A 123 12.35 -4.09 9.84
CA ALA A 123 12.12 -4.88 8.65
C ALA A 123 12.29 -6.39 8.91
N GLN A 124 11.31 -7.17 8.50
CA GLN A 124 11.38 -8.63 8.46
C GLN A 124 10.87 -9.10 7.12
N VAL A 125 11.75 -9.66 6.30
CA VAL A 125 11.38 -10.26 5.03
C VAL A 125 10.52 -11.49 5.30
N VAL A 126 9.35 -11.53 4.67
CA VAL A 126 8.38 -12.63 4.76
C VAL A 126 8.53 -13.55 3.56
N LEU A 127 8.72 -12.97 2.38
CA LEU A 127 8.84 -13.70 1.12
C LEU A 127 9.72 -12.89 0.17
N THR A 128 10.57 -13.58 -0.58
CA THR A 128 11.29 -13.05 -1.74
C THR A 128 10.97 -13.92 -2.94
N ILE A 129 10.68 -13.30 -4.08
CA ILE A 129 10.44 -13.95 -5.36
C ILE A 129 11.47 -13.38 -6.34
N ASP A 130 12.27 -14.25 -6.93
CA ASP A 130 13.17 -13.93 -8.04
C ASP A 130 12.36 -14.04 -9.34
N PRO A 131 11.92 -12.92 -9.95
CA PRO A 131 11.14 -12.95 -11.17
C PRO A 131 12.07 -13.21 -12.36
N PRO A 132 11.61 -13.97 -13.39
CA PRO A 132 12.44 -14.26 -14.56
C PRO A 132 12.70 -13.03 -15.43
N TYR A 133 11.95 -11.95 -15.24
CA TYR A 133 12.02 -10.71 -16.02
C TYR A 133 11.85 -9.48 -15.12
N PRO A 134 12.34 -8.30 -15.55
CA PRO A 134 12.23 -7.07 -14.75
C PRO A 134 10.83 -6.43 -14.73
N ASN A 135 9.88 -7.00 -15.45
CA ASN A 135 8.48 -6.58 -15.54
C ASN A 135 7.55 -7.66 -14.95
N HIS A 136 6.25 -7.39 -14.94
CA HIS A 136 5.21 -8.26 -14.38
C HIS A 136 5.40 -8.50 -12.87
N ASN A 137 5.88 -7.49 -12.16
CA ASN A 137 6.17 -7.59 -10.73
C ASN A 137 4.91 -7.75 -9.86
N GLY A 138 3.71 -7.63 -10.45
CA GLY A 138 2.44 -7.73 -9.74
C GLY A 138 2.18 -6.51 -8.87
N GLY A 139 1.58 -6.72 -7.71
CA GLY A 139 1.66 -5.66 -6.81
C GLY A 139 0.57 -5.29 -5.84
N LYS A 140 -0.45 -6.07 -5.58
CA LYS A 140 -1.44 -5.68 -4.58
C LYS A 140 -1.37 -6.56 -3.34
N LEU A 141 -1.33 -5.90 -2.17
CA LEU A 141 -1.55 -6.51 -0.87
C LEU A 141 -2.94 -6.17 -0.34
N LEU A 142 -3.60 -7.15 0.24
CA LEU A 142 -4.84 -6.93 0.99
C LEU A 142 -5.02 -7.98 2.10
N PHE A 143 -5.72 -7.62 3.16
CA PHE A 143 -6.24 -8.60 4.12
C PHE A 143 -7.65 -8.99 3.75
N GLY A 144 -7.92 -10.30 3.65
CA GLY A 144 -9.26 -10.84 3.48
C GLY A 144 -10.08 -10.74 4.76
N ALA A 145 -11.39 -10.91 4.64
CA ALA A 145 -12.30 -11.00 5.78
C ALA A 145 -11.99 -12.20 6.70
N ASP A 146 -11.28 -13.20 6.19
CA ASP A 146 -10.78 -14.37 6.91
C ASP A 146 -9.50 -14.09 7.71
N GLY A 147 -8.94 -12.88 7.60
CA GLY A 147 -7.73 -12.45 8.30
C GLY A 147 -6.41 -12.86 7.62
N TYR A 148 -6.45 -13.53 6.47
CA TYR A 148 -5.25 -13.84 5.71
C TYR A 148 -4.77 -12.64 4.89
N LEU A 149 -3.45 -12.57 4.72
CA LEU A 149 -2.81 -11.62 3.81
C LEU A 149 -2.75 -12.24 2.41
N TYR A 150 -3.32 -11.56 1.45
CA TYR A 150 -3.30 -11.90 0.04
C TYR A 150 -2.32 -11.01 -0.69
N LEU A 151 -1.54 -11.64 -1.55
CA LEU A 151 -0.57 -10.99 -2.43
C LEU A 151 -0.87 -11.40 -3.87
N SER A 152 -0.98 -10.42 -4.78
CA SER A 152 -1.00 -10.69 -6.22
C SER A 152 0.39 -10.54 -6.81
N THR A 153 0.80 -11.50 -7.62
CA THR A 153 2.02 -11.46 -8.42
C THR A 153 1.66 -11.27 -9.90
N GLY A 154 2.59 -10.87 -10.73
CA GLY A 154 2.49 -10.96 -12.18
C GLY A 154 2.71 -12.40 -12.66
N ASP A 155 2.58 -12.60 -13.96
CA ASP A 155 2.81 -13.86 -14.70
C ASP A 155 4.26 -14.01 -15.15
#